data_e871b3364546a78ce26cc2b3d7351268
#
_entry.id   e871b3364546a78ce26cc2b3d7351268
#
_cell.length_a   1.000
_cell.length_b   1.000
_cell.length_c   1.000
_cell.angle_alpha   90.00
_cell.angle_beta   90.00
_cell.angle_gamma   90.00
#
_symmetry.space_group_name_H-M   'P 1'
#
loop_
_entity.id
_entity.type
_entity.pdbx_description
1 polymer ?
#
loop_
_entity_poly.entity_id
_entity_poly.type
_entity_poly.pdbx_seq_one_letter_code
_entity_poly.pdbx_strand_id
1 'polypeptide(L)'
;MTRADTAFSRLRGPVVPLNICFNDDGTVDYASVCNYVDWLCTQKAPVILLTYGSTEFTWLTDEDLWELTAAVGRAIDGRSLYVTSTGFWPVRKARQFLEHADAVGADAVKVQISGWDAPSAAVIKAYFDDLDSAGTDIPMLMWWHPVRHFPMLPPDLAQTFIELAKRPDIIGIKNDGDAFYDYYTLARGMSESNCAVVSGGLMRNFLTGYPHGSPAYLCPIAPFCPQIANQFYDHVCNGRTDEAWDIVYKYEDPLMHVAQSVNWLVLMKSAVMTLGFYPNNRVGNPTQMCATGEELEKIRSVYSDLFGLATASSSS
;
A
#
# COMPACT_ATOMS: atom_id res chain seq x y z
N MET A 1 9.48 2.94 25.00
CA MET A 1 9.18 3.00 23.57
C MET A 1 7.68 3.00 23.44
N THR A 2 7.08 4.03 22.86
CA THR A 2 5.64 4.14 22.69
C THR A 2 5.16 3.18 21.60
N ARG A 3 3.84 3.00 21.44
CA ARG A 3 3.25 2.24 20.33
C ARG A 3 3.66 2.86 18.99
N ALA A 4 3.60 4.18 18.88
CA ALA A 4 4.03 4.91 17.69
C ALA A 4 5.51 4.69 17.35
N ASP A 5 6.42 4.74 18.34
CA ASP A 5 7.84 4.44 18.12
C ASP A 5 8.04 3.01 17.60
N THR A 6 7.29 2.05 18.14
CA THR A 6 7.35 0.64 17.71
C THR A 6 6.88 0.51 16.27
N ALA A 7 5.72 1.08 15.92
CA ALA A 7 5.19 1.03 14.56
C ALA A 7 6.10 1.76 13.57
N PHE A 8 6.62 2.95 13.92
CA PHE A 8 7.57 3.68 13.11
C PHE A 8 8.85 2.87 12.83
N SER A 9 9.41 2.19 13.84
CA SER A 9 10.63 1.38 13.69
C SER A 9 10.43 0.19 12.72
N ARG A 10 9.21 -0.34 12.63
CA ARG A 10 8.81 -1.44 11.75
C ARG A 10 8.38 -0.97 10.34
N LEU A 11 8.06 0.31 10.15
CA LEU A 11 7.62 0.86 8.87
C LEU A 11 8.82 1.04 7.92
N ARG A 12 9.36 -0.08 7.44
CA ARG A 12 10.57 -0.15 6.61
C ARG A 12 10.44 -1.22 5.54
N GLY A 13 11.14 -1.00 4.41
CA GLY A 13 11.23 -1.98 3.33
C GLY A 13 10.05 -1.97 2.37
N PRO A 14 9.88 -3.06 1.62
CA PRO A 14 8.77 -3.18 0.70
C PRO A 14 7.45 -3.27 1.47
N VAL A 15 6.54 -2.37 1.14
CA VAL A 15 5.15 -2.39 1.59
C VAL A 15 4.33 -3.17 0.58
N VAL A 16 3.65 -4.21 1.01
CA VAL A 16 2.73 -4.99 0.17
C VAL A 16 1.38 -4.27 0.11
N PRO A 17 1.00 -3.68 -1.05
CA PRO A 17 -0.36 -3.21 -1.24
C PRO A 17 -1.28 -4.43 -1.42
N LEU A 18 -2.16 -4.68 -0.46
CA LEU A 18 -2.98 -5.89 -0.46
C LEU A 18 -4.05 -5.84 -1.55
N ASN A 19 -3.96 -6.74 -2.51
CA ASN A 19 -5.05 -7.03 -3.44
C ASN A 19 -6.06 -7.99 -2.77
N ILE A 20 -7.33 -7.85 -3.09
CA ILE A 20 -8.42 -8.67 -2.54
C ILE A 20 -9.07 -9.55 -3.60
N CYS A 21 -9.81 -10.54 -3.17
CA CYS A 21 -10.55 -11.46 -4.04
C CYS A 21 -12.05 -11.26 -3.87
N PHE A 22 -12.80 -11.38 -4.97
CA PHE A 22 -14.26 -11.35 -4.96
C PHE A 22 -14.84 -12.70 -5.37
N ASN A 23 -15.94 -13.05 -4.72
CA ASN A 23 -16.83 -14.17 -5.11
C ASN A 23 -17.56 -13.84 -6.42
N ASP A 24 -18.26 -14.83 -6.98
CA ASP A 24 -19.04 -14.66 -8.20
C ASP A 24 -20.23 -13.69 -8.04
N ASP A 25 -20.74 -13.54 -6.84
CA ASP A 25 -21.80 -12.59 -6.49
C ASP A 25 -21.30 -11.16 -6.22
N GLY A 26 -19.97 -10.92 -6.29
CA GLY A 26 -19.34 -9.64 -6.05
C GLY A 26 -19.01 -9.34 -4.58
N THR A 27 -19.31 -10.23 -3.66
CA THR A 27 -18.88 -10.10 -2.25
C THR A 27 -17.40 -10.42 -2.10
N VAL A 28 -16.77 -9.94 -1.03
CA VAL A 28 -15.35 -10.21 -0.74
C VAL A 28 -15.16 -11.67 -0.34
N ASP A 29 -14.21 -12.36 -0.94
CA ASP A 29 -13.77 -13.69 -0.51
C ASP A 29 -12.73 -13.58 0.61
N TYR A 30 -13.21 -13.37 1.83
CA TYR A 30 -12.36 -13.22 3.01
C TYR A 30 -11.46 -14.44 3.27
N ALA A 31 -11.93 -15.64 2.94
CA ALA A 31 -11.15 -16.86 3.18
C ALA A 31 -9.91 -16.91 2.28
N SER A 32 -10.05 -16.64 1.00
CA SER A 32 -8.94 -16.56 0.05
C SER A 32 -7.98 -15.42 0.40
N VAL A 33 -8.51 -14.26 0.81
CA VAL A 33 -7.69 -13.13 1.26
C VAL A 33 -6.88 -13.49 2.50
N CYS A 34 -7.48 -14.11 3.51
CA CYS A 34 -6.78 -14.52 4.73
C CYS A 34 -5.67 -15.56 4.45
N ASN A 35 -5.93 -16.54 3.60
CA ASN A 35 -4.93 -17.55 3.20
C ASN A 35 -3.74 -16.89 2.48
N TYR A 36 -4.01 -15.93 1.61
CA TYR A 36 -2.96 -15.17 0.93
C TYR A 36 -2.16 -14.29 1.90
N VAL A 37 -2.81 -13.62 2.84
CA VAL A 37 -2.15 -12.84 3.89
C VAL A 37 -1.28 -13.71 4.78
N ASP A 38 -1.74 -14.89 5.16
CA ASP A 38 -0.95 -15.85 5.92
C ASP A 38 0.33 -16.24 5.16
N TRP A 39 0.22 -16.54 3.87
CA TRP A 39 1.38 -16.80 3.02
C TRP A 39 2.34 -15.61 2.96
N LEU A 40 1.86 -14.38 2.77
CA LEU A 40 2.72 -13.18 2.78
C LEU A 40 3.53 -13.08 4.07
N CYS A 41 2.92 -13.38 5.21
CA CYS A 41 3.60 -13.40 6.50
C CYS A 41 4.68 -14.50 6.56
N THR A 42 4.40 -15.71 6.03
CA THR A 42 5.41 -16.80 5.95
C THR A 42 6.58 -16.41 5.05
N GLN A 43 6.34 -15.61 4.01
CA GLN A 43 7.37 -15.04 3.13
C GLN A 43 8.10 -13.83 3.74
N LYS A 44 7.82 -13.49 5.00
CA LYS A 44 8.43 -12.36 5.73
C LYS A 44 8.17 -11.00 5.05
N ALA A 45 6.98 -10.79 4.53
CA ALA A 45 6.54 -9.47 4.11
C ALA A 45 6.62 -8.50 5.30
N PRO A 46 7.43 -7.43 5.25
CA PRO A 46 7.64 -6.61 6.45
C PRO A 46 6.42 -5.74 6.78
N VAL A 47 5.73 -5.25 5.76
CA VAL A 47 4.57 -4.37 5.92
C VAL A 47 3.45 -4.80 4.96
N ILE A 48 2.23 -4.93 5.46
CA ILE A 48 1.03 -5.17 4.66
C ILE A 48 0.10 -3.96 4.82
N LEU A 49 -0.33 -3.38 3.70
CA LEU A 49 -1.14 -2.17 3.66
C LEU A 49 -2.44 -2.40 2.90
N LEU A 50 -3.57 -2.16 3.56
CA LEU A 50 -4.83 -1.91 2.86
C LEU A 50 -4.81 -0.50 2.27
N THR A 51 -4.94 -0.39 0.95
CA THR A 51 -4.82 0.90 0.25
C THR A 51 -5.93 1.08 -0.78
N TYR A 52 -6.36 2.32 -0.96
CA TYR A 52 -7.51 2.70 -1.78
C TYR A 52 -7.54 2.01 -3.17
N GLY A 53 -6.43 2.06 -3.91
CA GLY A 53 -6.36 1.50 -5.26
C GLY A 53 -6.30 -0.03 -5.27
N SER A 54 -5.24 -0.62 -4.70
CA SER A 54 -5.00 -2.08 -4.77
C SER A 54 -6.02 -2.91 -4.00
N THR A 55 -6.57 -2.37 -2.90
CA THR A 55 -7.63 -3.02 -2.13
C THR A 55 -9.03 -2.65 -2.63
N GLU A 56 -9.11 -1.87 -3.70
CA GLU A 56 -10.36 -1.56 -4.41
C GLU A 56 -11.46 -0.93 -3.55
N PHE A 57 -11.11 -0.01 -2.65
CA PHE A 57 -12.07 0.63 -1.71
C PHE A 57 -13.29 1.24 -2.38
N THR A 58 -13.18 1.69 -3.64
CA THR A 58 -14.31 2.23 -4.41
C THR A 58 -15.46 1.22 -4.58
N TRP A 59 -15.15 -0.06 -4.52
CA TRP A 59 -16.08 -1.17 -4.77
C TRP A 59 -16.47 -1.91 -3.48
N LEU A 60 -15.98 -1.44 -2.33
CA LEU A 60 -16.32 -1.97 -1.02
C LEU A 60 -17.38 -1.10 -0.36
N THR A 61 -18.31 -1.72 0.32
CA THR A 61 -19.14 -1.03 1.30
C THR A 61 -18.29 -0.66 2.52
N ASP A 62 -18.83 0.19 3.38
CA ASP A 62 -18.18 0.49 4.64
C ASP A 62 -18.05 -0.75 5.52
N GLU A 63 -19.08 -1.58 5.53
CA GLU A 63 -19.14 -2.85 6.27
C GLU A 63 -18.06 -3.82 5.76
N ASP A 64 -17.89 -3.93 4.43
CA ASP A 64 -16.83 -4.75 3.83
C ASP A 64 -15.44 -4.29 4.29
N LEU A 65 -15.21 -2.98 4.32
CA LEU A 65 -13.90 -2.44 4.74
C LEU A 65 -13.61 -2.71 6.23
N TRP A 66 -14.63 -2.62 7.08
CA TRP A 66 -14.48 -2.92 8.51
C TRP A 66 -14.23 -4.41 8.73
N GLU A 67 -15.00 -5.29 8.10
CA GLU A 67 -14.78 -6.74 8.20
C GLU A 67 -13.44 -7.16 7.58
N LEU A 68 -13.06 -6.59 6.44
CA LEU A 68 -11.77 -6.85 5.81
C LEU A 68 -10.61 -6.44 6.75
N THR A 69 -10.74 -5.29 7.41
CA THR A 69 -9.74 -4.84 8.38
C THR A 69 -9.59 -5.84 9.52
N ALA A 70 -10.70 -6.35 10.05
CA ALA A 70 -10.70 -7.36 11.10
C ALA A 70 -10.15 -8.72 10.63
N ALA A 71 -10.56 -9.17 9.45
CA ALA A 71 -10.11 -10.45 8.89
C ALA A 71 -8.60 -10.46 8.62
N VAL A 72 -8.08 -9.38 8.04
CA VAL A 72 -6.64 -9.23 7.77
C VAL A 72 -5.84 -9.11 9.07
N GLY A 73 -6.33 -8.36 10.06
CA GLY A 73 -5.68 -8.27 11.38
C GLY A 73 -5.51 -9.63 12.04
N ARG A 74 -6.59 -10.44 12.06
CA ARG A 74 -6.54 -11.82 12.55
C ARG A 74 -5.55 -12.70 11.77
N ALA A 75 -5.51 -12.57 10.43
CA ALA A 75 -4.62 -13.35 9.60
C ALA A 75 -3.15 -12.97 9.77
N ILE A 76 -2.83 -11.69 9.99
CA ILE A 76 -1.45 -11.23 10.23
C ILE A 76 -0.96 -11.65 11.61
N ASP A 77 -1.77 -11.53 12.64
CA ASP A 77 -1.44 -11.89 14.03
C ASP A 77 -0.06 -11.37 14.49
N GLY A 78 0.22 -10.08 14.26
CA GLY A 78 1.46 -9.39 14.63
C GLY A 78 2.73 -9.77 13.86
N ARG A 79 2.67 -10.71 12.90
CA ARG A 79 3.82 -11.21 12.14
C ARG A 79 4.41 -10.18 11.19
N SER A 80 3.58 -9.33 10.59
CA SER A 80 3.96 -8.19 9.75
C SER A 80 3.44 -6.90 10.36
N LEU A 81 4.03 -5.75 10.01
CA LEU A 81 3.40 -4.47 10.35
C LEU A 81 2.11 -4.33 9.55
N TYR A 82 1.00 -4.20 10.24
CA TYR A 82 -0.31 -4.06 9.61
C TYR A 82 -0.76 -2.60 9.59
N VAL A 83 -0.91 -2.06 8.39
CA VAL A 83 -1.47 -0.73 8.18
C VAL A 83 -2.79 -0.86 7.43
N THR A 84 -3.89 -0.48 8.07
CA THR A 84 -5.17 -0.33 7.38
C THR A 84 -5.38 1.10 6.92
N SER A 85 -6.49 1.41 6.24
CA SER A 85 -6.80 2.77 5.81
C SER A 85 -8.25 3.12 6.05
N THR A 86 -8.51 4.39 6.39
CA THR A 86 -9.89 4.89 6.42
C THR A 86 -10.49 4.93 5.02
N GLY A 87 -11.81 4.98 4.91
CA GLY A 87 -12.47 5.51 3.72
C GLY A 87 -12.36 7.05 3.66
N PHE A 88 -12.95 7.64 2.63
CA PHE A 88 -13.15 9.11 2.54
C PHE A 88 -14.35 9.53 3.40
N TRP A 89 -14.18 9.53 4.69
CA TRP A 89 -15.26 9.69 5.65
C TRP A 89 -15.23 11.02 6.37
N PRO A 90 -16.40 11.48 6.88
CA PRO A 90 -16.44 12.52 7.89
C PRO A 90 -15.61 12.09 9.12
N VAL A 91 -14.99 13.05 9.79
CA VAL A 91 -14.08 12.80 10.93
C VAL A 91 -14.69 11.92 12.03
N ARG A 92 -15.99 12.08 12.32
CA ARG A 92 -16.68 11.23 13.31
C ARG A 92 -16.61 9.74 12.96
N LYS A 93 -16.79 9.39 11.69
CA LYS A 93 -16.71 7.99 11.23
C LYS A 93 -15.26 7.50 11.22
N ALA A 94 -14.33 8.36 10.80
CA ALA A 94 -12.90 8.03 10.84
C ALA A 94 -12.43 7.73 12.27
N ARG A 95 -12.88 8.48 13.30
CA ARG A 95 -12.60 8.16 14.71
C ARG A 95 -13.08 6.77 15.11
N GLN A 96 -14.33 6.43 14.79
CA GLN A 96 -14.89 5.11 15.07
C GLN A 96 -14.08 4.00 14.38
N PHE A 97 -13.60 4.27 13.18
CA PHE A 97 -12.75 3.32 12.47
C PHE A 97 -11.36 3.18 13.10
N LEU A 98 -10.76 4.26 13.64
CA LEU A 98 -9.51 4.16 14.39
C LEU A 98 -9.66 3.24 15.61
N GLU A 99 -10.74 3.41 16.38
CA GLU A 99 -11.06 2.54 17.52
C GLU A 99 -11.26 1.08 17.09
N HIS A 100 -11.98 0.86 15.99
CA HIS A 100 -12.16 -0.48 15.42
C HIS A 100 -10.83 -1.10 14.97
N ALA A 101 -10.03 -0.37 14.19
CA ALA A 101 -8.74 -0.83 13.68
C ALA A 101 -7.80 -1.24 14.82
N ASP A 102 -7.79 -0.47 15.90
CA ASP A 102 -7.06 -0.79 17.12
C ASP A 102 -7.56 -2.10 17.75
N ALA A 103 -8.86 -2.22 17.94
CA ALA A 103 -9.47 -3.40 18.56
C ALA A 103 -9.24 -4.70 17.79
N VAL A 104 -9.03 -4.62 16.46
CA VAL A 104 -8.82 -5.79 15.60
C VAL A 104 -7.34 -6.02 15.23
N GLY A 105 -6.41 -5.34 15.90
CA GLY A 105 -4.97 -5.61 15.82
C GLY A 105 -4.23 -4.92 14.68
N ALA A 106 -4.76 -3.82 14.12
CA ALA A 106 -3.97 -2.98 13.24
C ALA A 106 -2.87 -2.26 14.03
N ASP A 107 -1.67 -2.15 13.44
CA ASP A 107 -0.54 -1.43 14.06
C ASP A 107 -0.63 0.07 13.79
N ALA A 108 -1.23 0.48 12.66
CA ALA A 108 -1.42 1.87 12.27
C ALA A 108 -2.58 2.04 11.28
N VAL A 109 -3.07 3.27 11.15
CA VAL A 109 -4.12 3.62 10.18
C VAL A 109 -3.63 4.71 9.24
N LYS A 110 -3.68 4.45 7.93
CA LYS A 110 -3.51 5.49 6.92
C LYS A 110 -4.80 6.28 6.78
N VAL A 111 -4.75 7.56 7.09
CA VAL A 111 -5.90 8.46 7.04
C VAL A 111 -6.07 9.02 5.64
N GLN A 112 -7.26 8.82 5.05
CA GLN A 112 -7.63 9.35 3.75
C GLN A 112 -8.55 10.56 3.94
N ILE A 113 -8.09 11.73 3.46
CA ILE A 113 -8.90 12.94 3.41
C ILE A 113 -9.38 13.08 1.98
N SER A 114 -10.65 13.36 1.79
CA SER A 114 -11.23 13.51 0.45
C SER A 114 -10.46 14.59 -0.33
N GLY A 115 -9.86 14.19 -1.44
CA GLY A 115 -9.23 15.12 -2.40
C GLY A 115 -10.21 15.72 -3.40
N TRP A 116 -11.50 15.45 -3.22
CA TRP A 116 -12.56 15.89 -4.13
C TRP A 116 -12.65 17.42 -4.24
N ASP A 117 -12.39 18.11 -3.14
CA ASP A 117 -12.40 19.57 -3.04
C ASP A 117 -10.99 20.15 -2.85
N ALA A 118 -9.93 19.42 -3.23
CA ALA A 118 -8.55 19.88 -3.04
C ALA A 118 -8.34 20.50 -1.65
N PRO A 119 -8.20 19.68 -0.59
CA PRO A 119 -8.26 20.15 0.78
C PRO A 119 -7.18 21.21 1.03
N SER A 120 -7.58 22.34 1.59
CA SER A 120 -6.62 23.37 2.00
C SER A 120 -5.79 22.87 3.19
N ALA A 121 -4.63 23.48 3.40
CA ALA A 121 -3.78 23.23 4.56
C ALA A 121 -4.56 23.29 5.89
N ALA A 122 -5.45 24.26 6.03
CA ALA A 122 -6.29 24.43 7.22
C ALA A 122 -7.26 23.24 7.41
N VAL A 123 -7.85 22.73 6.34
CA VAL A 123 -8.77 21.57 6.40
C VAL A 123 -8.02 20.31 6.80
N ILE A 124 -6.84 20.05 6.23
CA ILE A 124 -6.01 18.89 6.60
C ILE A 124 -5.65 18.97 8.08
N LYS A 125 -5.13 20.12 8.52
CA LYS A 125 -4.75 20.30 9.92
C LYS A 125 -5.92 20.08 10.85
N ALA A 126 -7.07 20.71 10.60
CA ALA A 126 -8.27 20.58 11.42
C ALA A 126 -8.77 19.11 11.47
N TYR A 127 -8.69 18.38 10.36
CA TYR A 127 -9.10 16.98 10.30
C TYR A 127 -8.22 16.10 11.22
N PHE A 128 -6.90 16.27 11.17
CA PHE A 128 -6.00 15.55 12.07
C PHE A 128 -6.11 15.99 13.53
N ASP A 129 -6.32 17.28 13.80
CA ASP A 129 -6.55 17.78 15.17
C ASP A 129 -7.84 17.17 15.75
N ASP A 130 -8.88 17.03 14.94
CA ASP A 130 -10.12 16.39 15.32
C ASP A 130 -9.97 14.87 15.56
N LEU A 131 -9.08 14.18 14.82
CA LEU A 131 -8.81 12.75 15.04
C LEU A 131 -8.09 12.47 16.36
N ASP A 132 -7.32 13.41 16.88
CA ASP A 132 -6.62 13.30 18.16
C ASP A 132 -7.57 13.02 19.35
N SER A 133 -8.85 13.32 19.19
CA SER A 133 -9.89 13.00 20.17
C SER A 133 -10.54 11.61 20.01
N ALA A 134 -10.00 10.74 19.16
CA ALA A 134 -10.37 9.34 19.10
C ALA A 134 -9.98 8.63 20.41
N GLY A 135 -10.79 7.66 20.85
CA GLY A 135 -10.58 6.92 22.09
C GLY A 135 -9.44 5.88 22.02
N THR A 136 -8.43 6.10 21.19
CA THR A 136 -7.32 5.16 20.92
C THR A 136 -6.01 5.91 20.70
N ASP A 137 -4.88 5.23 20.97
CA ASP A 137 -3.52 5.69 20.70
C ASP A 137 -2.92 5.05 19.43
N ILE A 138 -3.78 4.50 18.54
CA ILE A 138 -3.31 3.89 17.28
C ILE A 138 -2.59 4.93 16.42
N PRO A 139 -1.34 4.65 15.98
CA PRO A 139 -0.60 5.59 15.16
C PRO A 139 -1.24 5.80 13.80
N MET A 140 -1.04 6.99 13.24
CA MET A 140 -1.59 7.38 11.94
C MET A 140 -0.51 7.61 10.90
N LEU A 141 -0.86 7.34 9.63
CA LEU A 141 -0.13 7.79 8.46
C LEU A 141 -0.97 8.82 7.71
N MET A 142 -0.34 9.88 7.29
CA MET A 142 -0.91 10.83 6.33
C MET A 142 -0.90 10.24 4.91
N TRP A 143 -1.59 10.88 4.01
CA TRP A 143 -1.59 10.51 2.60
C TRP A 143 -1.60 11.75 1.71
N TRP A 144 -0.64 11.81 0.79
CA TRP A 144 -0.64 12.74 -0.33
C TRP A 144 -0.88 11.98 -1.63
N HIS A 145 -1.86 12.46 -2.40
CA HIS A 145 -2.17 11.96 -3.73
C HIS A 145 -2.44 13.16 -4.65
N PRO A 146 -1.72 13.26 -5.79
CA PRO A 146 -1.96 14.32 -6.76
C PRO A 146 -3.40 14.29 -7.26
N VAL A 147 -4.00 15.46 -7.35
CA VAL A 147 -5.30 15.65 -7.96
C VAL A 147 -5.17 16.55 -9.19
N ARG A 148 -6.17 16.57 -10.06
CA ARG A 148 -6.11 17.31 -11.32
C ARG A 148 -5.67 18.77 -11.16
N HIS A 149 -6.08 19.43 -10.07
CA HIS A 149 -5.76 20.83 -9.80
C HIS A 149 -4.40 21.01 -9.11
N PHE A 150 -3.86 19.95 -8.53
CA PHE A 150 -2.56 19.92 -7.85
C PHE A 150 -1.78 18.69 -8.31
N PRO A 151 -1.18 18.74 -9.52
CA PRO A 151 -0.36 17.64 -10.03
C PRO A 151 0.93 17.46 -9.24
N MET A 152 1.38 18.49 -8.53
CA MET A 152 2.51 18.49 -7.62
C MET A 152 2.06 18.99 -6.25
N LEU A 153 2.78 18.61 -5.20
CA LEU A 153 2.49 19.00 -3.82
C LEU A 153 2.66 20.52 -3.64
N PRO A 154 1.58 21.28 -3.34
CA PRO A 154 1.68 22.69 -3.08
C PRO A 154 2.55 22.99 -1.85
N PRO A 155 3.33 24.09 -1.84
CA PRO A 155 4.24 24.39 -0.74
C PRO A 155 3.57 24.54 0.64
N ASP A 156 2.35 25.07 0.70
CA ASP A 156 1.58 25.21 1.93
C ASP A 156 1.10 23.86 2.47
N LEU A 157 0.71 22.94 1.59
CA LEU A 157 0.39 21.56 1.97
C LEU A 157 1.63 20.80 2.41
N ALA A 158 2.76 20.96 1.70
CA ALA A 158 4.04 20.37 2.12
C ALA A 158 4.41 20.82 3.53
N GLN A 159 4.34 22.12 3.80
CA GLN A 159 4.62 22.67 5.12
C GLN A 159 3.68 22.11 6.19
N THR A 160 2.39 21.99 5.88
CA THR A 160 1.39 21.40 6.79
C THR A 160 1.70 19.95 7.12
N PHE A 161 2.04 19.13 6.14
CA PHE A 161 2.44 17.73 6.40
C PHE A 161 3.73 17.65 7.23
N ILE A 162 4.71 18.51 6.99
CA ILE A 162 5.96 18.59 7.77
C ILE A 162 5.66 19.02 9.22
N GLU A 163 4.72 19.91 9.45
CA GLU A 163 4.29 20.30 10.79
C GLU A 163 3.55 19.16 11.51
N LEU A 164 2.62 18.51 10.84
CA LEU A 164 1.91 17.35 11.38
C LEU A 164 2.85 16.18 11.70
N ALA A 165 3.90 15.99 10.92
CA ALA A 165 4.92 14.95 11.15
C ALA A 165 5.68 15.09 12.48
N LYS A 166 5.59 16.25 13.16
CA LYS A 166 6.18 16.47 14.49
C LYS A 166 5.30 15.90 15.61
N ARG A 167 4.07 15.53 15.32
CA ARG A 167 3.15 14.93 16.30
C ARG A 167 3.57 13.50 16.61
N PRO A 168 3.49 13.08 17.89
CA PRO A 168 3.94 11.74 18.29
C PRO A 168 3.05 10.60 17.78
N ASP A 169 1.82 10.89 17.37
CA ASP A 169 0.84 9.96 16.83
C ASP A 169 0.91 9.80 15.28
N ILE A 170 1.70 10.63 14.60
CA ILE A 170 1.90 10.57 13.15
C ILE A 170 3.24 9.90 12.84
N ILE A 171 3.20 8.69 12.30
CA ILE A 171 4.41 7.88 12.04
C ILE A 171 4.82 7.84 10.57
N GLY A 172 4.03 8.39 9.66
CA GLY A 172 4.38 8.38 8.24
C GLY A 172 3.43 9.17 7.37
N ILE A 173 3.86 9.32 6.12
CA ILE A 173 3.06 9.80 5.00
C ILE A 173 3.26 8.88 3.80
N LYS A 174 2.18 8.36 3.22
CA LYS A 174 2.22 7.72 1.92
C LYS A 174 2.15 8.81 0.85
N ASN A 175 3.19 8.88 0.03
CA ASN A 175 3.31 9.88 -1.04
C ASN A 175 3.10 9.23 -2.41
N ASP A 176 1.96 9.50 -3.06
CA ASP A 176 1.65 9.08 -4.43
C ASP A 176 1.98 10.18 -5.46
N GLY A 177 2.65 11.25 -5.04
CA GLY A 177 3.05 12.35 -5.88
C GLY A 177 4.32 12.08 -6.70
N ASP A 178 4.83 13.14 -7.32
CA ASP A 178 6.04 13.08 -8.11
C ASP A 178 7.23 12.54 -7.31
N ALA A 179 7.93 11.58 -7.89
CA ALA A 179 9.00 10.86 -7.21
C ALA A 179 10.15 11.76 -6.78
N PHE A 180 10.51 12.75 -7.59
CA PHE A 180 11.63 13.63 -7.26
C PHE A 180 11.18 14.82 -6.43
N TYR A 181 10.15 15.56 -6.85
CA TYR A 181 9.78 16.83 -6.24
C TYR A 181 9.07 16.66 -4.90
N ASP A 182 7.95 15.94 -4.91
CA ASP A 182 7.11 15.79 -3.73
C ASP A 182 7.80 14.90 -2.69
N TYR A 183 8.40 13.82 -3.16
CA TYR A 183 9.09 12.85 -2.32
C TYR A 183 10.33 13.44 -1.64
N TYR A 184 11.19 14.11 -2.43
CA TYR A 184 12.36 14.80 -1.91
C TYR A 184 11.97 15.87 -0.88
N THR A 185 10.97 16.70 -1.19
CA THR A 185 10.51 17.79 -0.30
C THR A 185 10.05 17.24 1.04
N LEU A 186 9.21 16.19 1.03
CA LEU A 186 8.71 15.56 2.24
C LEU A 186 9.83 14.85 3.02
N ALA A 187 10.67 14.06 2.35
CA ALA A 187 11.75 13.34 3.00
C ALA A 187 12.75 14.28 3.69
N ARG A 188 13.12 15.37 3.03
CA ARG A 188 13.99 16.40 3.62
C ARG A 188 13.32 17.15 4.78
N GLY A 189 12.05 17.53 4.60
CA GLY A 189 11.31 18.27 5.62
C GLY A 189 11.01 17.45 6.88
N MET A 190 10.88 16.13 6.74
CA MET A 190 10.56 15.22 7.85
C MET A 190 11.78 14.49 8.42
N SER A 191 13.00 14.78 7.94
CA SER A 191 14.22 14.04 8.31
C SER A 191 14.55 14.02 9.81
N GLU A 192 14.07 15.00 10.57
CA GLU A 192 14.25 15.10 12.01
C GLU A 192 13.03 14.61 12.82
N SER A 193 12.01 14.09 12.14
CA SER A 193 10.77 13.58 12.75
C SER A 193 10.75 12.05 12.74
N ASN A 194 10.08 11.45 13.70
CA ASN A 194 9.75 10.01 13.67
C ASN A 194 8.59 9.75 12.69
N CYS A 195 8.72 10.23 11.45
CA CYS A 195 7.70 10.15 10.43
C CYS A 195 8.32 9.66 9.11
N ALA A 196 7.92 8.47 8.67
CA ALA A 196 8.42 7.84 7.46
C ALA A 196 7.74 8.40 6.22
N VAL A 197 8.51 8.80 5.20
CA VAL A 197 7.94 9.03 3.87
C VAL A 197 7.93 7.70 3.12
N VAL A 198 6.73 7.16 2.88
CA VAL A 198 6.53 5.92 2.13
C VAL A 198 6.28 6.27 0.68
N SER A 199 7.16 5.87 -0.23
CA SER A 199 6.95 6.05 -1.67
C SER A 199 5.70 5.32 -2.14
N GLY A 200 4.85 6.00 -2.89
CA GLY A 200 3.56 5.50 -3.35
C GLY A 200 3.63 4.40 -4.41
N GLY A 201 4.82 4.11 -4.92
CA GLY A 201 5.04 2.99 -5.83
C GLY A 201 6.40 3.04 -6.51
N LEU A 202 6.75 1.89 -7.10
CA LEU A 202 7.93 1.62 -7.89
C LEU A 202 9.26 1.60 -7.11
N MET A 203 10.06 0.57 -7.40
CA MET A 203 11.39 0.38 -6.84
C MET A 203 12.35 1.50 -7.27
N ARG A 204 12.29 1.90 -8.54
CA ARG A 204 13.10 3.01 -9.08
C ARG A 204 12.82 4.34 -8.39
N ASN A 205 11.58 4.62 -8.00
CA ASN A 205 11.22 5.83 -7.25
C ASN A 205 11.83 5.80 -5.85
N PHE A 206 11.85 4.62 -5.23
CA PHE A 206 12.48 4.44 -3.92
C PHE A 206 13.99 4.72 -3.94
N LEU A 207 14.70 4.33 -5.01
CA LEU A 207 16.13 4.65 -5.18
C LEU A 207 16.40 6.15 -5.16
N THR A 208 15.45 6.95 -5.62
CA THR A 208 15.55 8.42 -5.57
C THR A 208 15.35 8.96 -4.15
N GLY A 209 14.44 8.40 -3.38
CA GLY A 209 14.07 8.91 -2.06
C GLY A 209 14.90 8.36 -0.90
N TYR A 210 15.41 7.14 -1.03
CA TYR A 210 16.18 6.48 0.03
C TYR A 210 17.38 7.30 0.53
N PRO A 211 18.21 7.93 -0.34
CA PRO A 211 19.33 8.77 0.09
C PRO A 211 18.90 9.99 0.91
N HIS A 212 17.63 10.36 0.90
CA HIS A 212 17.06 11.47 1.65
C HIS A 212 16.32 11.02 2.92
N GLY A 213 16.42 9.72 3.27
CA GLY A 213 15.91 9.19 4.53
C GLY A 213 14.56 8.50 4.45
N SER A 214 14.04 8.23 3.25
CA SER A 214 12.81 7.44 3.12
C SER A 214 13.05 5.96 3.41
N PRO A 215 12.34 5.35 4.37
CA PRO A 215 12.64 3.99 4.80
C PRO A 215 11.81 2.92 4.10
N ALA A 216 10.75 3.27 3.36
CA ALA A 216 9.76 2.33 2.84
C ALA A 216 9.15 2.77 1.51
N TYR A 217 8.60 1.80 0.77
CA TYR A 217 7.96 2.06 -0.53
C TYR A 217 6.90 0.99 -0.84
N LEU A 218 5.84 1.36 -1.53
CA LEU A 218 4.92 0.39 -2.12
C LEU A 218 5.63 -0.37 -3.23
N CYS A 219 5.69 -1.68 -3.11
CA CYS A 219 6.41 -2.52 -4.05
C CYS A 219 5.45 -3.23 -5.00
N PRO A 220 5.61 -3.09 -6.34
CA PRO A 220 4.75 -3.76 -7.30
C PRO A 220 4.98 -5.27 -7.38
N ILE A 221 6.13 -5.75 -6.90
CA ILE A 221 6.54 -7.16 -6.96
C ILE A 221 6.27 -7.90 -5.65
N ALA A 222 6.29 -7.18 -4.52
CA ALA A 222 6.10 -7.79 -3.19
C ALA A 222 4.80 -8.61 -3.02
N PRO A 223 3.67 -8.29 -3.69
CA PRO A 223 2.46 -9.10 -3.63
C PRO A 223 2.62 -10.55 -4.10
N PHE A 224 3.58 -10.86 -4.97
CA PHE A 224 3.73 -12.21 -5.53
C PHE A 224 5.17 -12.75 -5.51
N CYS A 225 6.17 -11.88 -5.37
CA CYS A 225 7.58 -12.26 -5.21
C CYS A 225 8.25 -11.45 -4.09
N PRO A 226 7.84 -11.64 -2.81
CA PRO A 226 8.40 -10.91 -1.67
C PRO A 226 9.92 -11.05 -1.55
N GLN A 227 10.49 -12.19 -1.98
CA GLN A 227 11.92 -12.45 -1.92
C GLN A 227 12.71 -11.46 -2.79
N ILE A 228 12.24 -11.20 -4.02
CA ILE A 228 12.88 -10.21 -4.92
C ILE A 228 12.77 -8.80 -4.33
N ALA A 229 11.61 -8.47 -3.77
CA ALA A 229 11.39 -7.18 -3.12
C ALA A 229 12.31 -6.98 -1.90
N ASN A 230 12.46 -8.01 -1.07
CA ASN A 230 13.36 -7.99 0.09
C ASN A 230 14.83 -7.91 -0.35
N GLN A 231 15.22 -8.65 -1.40
CA GLN A 231 16.59 -8.60 -1.95
C GLN A 231 16.92 -7.20 -2.48
N PHE A 232 16.01 -6.59 -3.22
CA PHE A 232 16.16 -5.20 -3.69
C PHE A 232 16.39 -4.25 -2.52
N TYR A 233 15.54 -4.33 -1.49
CA TYR A 233 15.66 -3.49 -0.31
C TYR A 233 16.99 -3.69 0.42
N ASP A 234 17.44 -4.95 0.55
CA ASP A 234 18.74 -5.27 1.13
C ASP A 234 19.90 -4.66 0.32
N HIS A 235 19.86 -4.73 -1.02
CA HIS A 235 20.87 -4.07 -1.87
C HIS A 235 20.90 -2.56 -1.61
N VAL A 236 19.74 -1.91 -1.57
CA VAL A 236 19.64 -0.46 -1.32
C VAL A 236 20.23 -0.11 0.07
N CYS A 237 19.85 -0.82 1.11
CA CYS A 237 20.32 -0.57 2.48
C CYS A 237 21.82 -0.79 2.67
N ASN A 238 22.43 -1.66 1.86
CA ASN A 238 23.87 -1.95 1.91
C ASN A 238 24.68 -1.15 0.87
N GLY A 239 24.09 -0.17 0.21
CA GLY A 239 24.76 0.68 -0.78
C GLY A 239 25.13 -0.02 -2.08
N ARG A 240 24.56 -1.19 -2.35
CA ARG A 240 24.73 -1.96 -3.60
C ARG A 240 23.78 -1.43 -4.66
N THR A 241 24.04 -0.21 -5.11
CA THR A 241 23.14 0.54 -6.00
C THR A 241 23.01 -0.11 -7.38
N ASP A 242 24.11 -0.62 -7.93
CA ASP A 242 24.08 -1.25 -9.27
C ASP A 242 23.24 -2.54 -9.24
N GLU A 243 23.41 -3.38 -8.22
CA GLU A 243 22.61 -4.60 -8.05
C GLU A 243 21.12 -4.28 -7.80
N ALA A 244 20.82 -3.17 -7.14
CA ALA A 244 19.44 -2.72 -6.98
C ALA A 244 18.84 -2.28 -8.33
N TRP A 245 19.59 -1.57 -9.17
CA TRP A 245 19.17 -1.22 -10.53
C TRP A 245 19.02 -2.45 -11.44
N ASP A 246 19.88 -3.46 -11.31
CA ASP A 246 19.73 -4.72 -12.04
C ASP A 246 18.39 -5.40 -11.76
N ILE A 247 17.90 -5.35 -10.51
CA ILE A 247 16.56 -5.85 -10.17
C ILE A 247 15.47 -5.02 -10.83
N VAL A 248 15.58 -3.69 -10.85
CA VAL A 248 14.62 -2.80 -11.53
C VAL A 248 14.56 -3.15 -13.03
N TYR A 249 15.70 -3.19 -13.70
CA TYR A 249 15.77 -3.46 -15.14
C TYR A 249 15.27 -4.86 -15.51
N LYS A 250 15.56 -5.83 -14.66
CA LYS A 250 15.20 -7.22 -14.93
C LYS A 250 13.72 -7.52 -14.67
N TYR A 251 13.13 -6.92 -13.62
CA TYR A 251 11.81 -7.32 -13.14
C TYR A 251 10.77 -6.20 -13.18
N GLU A 252 11.09 -5.01 -12.65
CA GLU A 252 10.11 -3.93 -12.56
C GLU A 252 9.80 -3.33 -13.94
N ASP A 253 10.80 -2.98 -14.71
CA ASP A 253 10.60 -2.33 -16.01
C ASP A 253 9.80 -3.19 -16.99
N PRO A 254 10.10 -4.49 -17.19
CA PRO A 254 9.28 -5.35 -18.03
C PRO A 254 7.86 -5.52 -17.50
N LEU A 255 7.66 -5.66 -16.18
CA LEU A 255 6.33 -5.73 -15.58
C LEU A 255 5.53 -4.46 -15.84
N MET A 256 6.16 -3.29 -15.64
CA MET A 256 5.52 -2.00 -15.86
C MET A 256 5.23 -1.73 -17.34
N HIS A 257 6.02 -2.29 -18.26
CA HIS A 257 5.71 -2.23 -19.68
C HIS A 257 4.41 -2.97 -20.02
N VAL A 258 4.22 -4.16 -19.46
CA VAL A 258 2.96 -4.90 -19.64
C VAL A 258 1.79 -4.19 -18.98
N ALA A 259 1.99 -3.60 -17.82
CA ALA A 259 0.96 -2.83 -17.09
C ALA A 259 0.40 -1.64 -17.90
N GLN A 260 1.09 -1.17 -18.94
CA GLN A 260 0.57 -0.13 -19.83
C GLN A 260 -0.51 -0.65 -20.80
N SER A 261 -0.58 -1.95 -21.01
CA SER A 261 -1.47 -2.57 -21.99
C SER A 261 -2.60 -3.42 -21.37
N VAL A 262 -2.60 -3.59 -20.05
CA VAL A 262 -3.60 -4.36 -19.32
C VAL A 262 -4.05 -3.60 -18.08
N ASN A 263 -5.22 -3.96 -17.54
CA ASN A 263 -5.67 -3.38 -16.28
C ASN A 263 -4.73 -3.77 -15.15
N TRP A 264 -4.22 -2.77 -14.40
CA TRP A 264 -3.27 -2.97 -13.30
C TRP A 264 -3.78 -3.94 -12.23
N LEU A 265 -5.05 -3.81 -11.82
CA LEU A 265 -5.62 -4.67 -10.78
C LEU A 265 -5.77 -6.10 -11.27
N VAL A 266 -6.21 -6.28 -12.52
CA VAL A 266 -6.30 -7.60 -13.14
C VAL A 266 -4.92 -8.24 -13.25
N LEU A 267 -3.89 -7.47 -13.66
CA LEU A 267 -2.51 -7.94 -13.71
C LEU A 267 -2.07 -8.46 -12.34
N MET A 268 -2.21 -7.65 -11.28
CA MET A 268 -1.77 -8.01 -9.94
C MET A 268 -2.52 -9.21 -9.35
N LYS A 269 -3.86 -9.23 -9.52
CA LYS A 269 -4.68 -10.36 -9.06
C LYS A 269 -4.38 -11.66 -9.81
N SER A 270 -4.01 -11.56 -11.09
CA SER A 270 -3.59 -12.74 -11.89
C SER A 270 -2.31 -13.36 -11.33
N ALA A 271 -1.39 -12.58 -10.75
CA ALA A 271 -0.23 -13.13 -10.07
C ALA A 271 -0.63 -13.96 -8.84
N VAL A 272 -1.52 -13.40 -8.00
CA VAL A 272 -2.01 -14.08 -6.79
C VAL A 272 -2.84 -15.32 -7.14
N MET A 273 -3.62 -15.26 -8.24
CA MET A 273 -4.31 -16.42 -8.82
C MET A 273 -3.32 -17.49 -9.31
N THR A 274 -2.25 -17.09 -9.98
CA THR A 274 -1.20 -18.01 -10.45
C THR A 274 -0.50 -18.73 -9.29
N LEU A 275 -0.36 -18.07 -8.15
CA LEU A 275 0.14 -18.66 -6.91
C LEU A 275 -0.86 -19.63 -6.25
N GLY A 276 -2.09 -19.72 -6.75
CA GLY A 276 -3.14 -20.62 -6.24
C GLY A 276 -3.93 -20.08 -5.04
N PHE A 277 -3.76 -18.82 -4.66
CA PHE A 277 -4.51 -18.24 -3.52
C PHE A 277 -5.89 -17.73 -3.93
N TYR A 278 -6.02 -17.18 -5.13
CA TYR A 278 -7.29 -16.66 -5.63
C TYR A 278 -7.87 -17.56 -6.71
N PRO A 279 -9.17 -17.87 -6.66
CA PRO A 279 -9.82 -18.68 -7.68
C PRO A 279 -10.00 -17.94 -9.01
N ASN A 280 -9.92 -16.60 -8.98
CA ASN A 280 -10.11 -15.73 -10.14
C ASN A 280 -9.31 -14.43 -9.99
N ASN A 281 -9.20 -13.66 -11.07
CA ASN A 281 -8.58 -12.33 -11.10
C ASN A 281 -9.62 -11.19 -11.22
N ARG A 282 -10.86 -11.45 -10.79
CA ARG A 282 -11.99 -10.52 -10.87
C ARG A 282 -11.70 -9.24 -10.08
N VAL A 283 -11.98 -8.10 -10.70
CA VAL A 283 -12.00 -6.78 -10.05
C VAL A 283 -13.44 -6.35 -9.75
N GLY A 284 -13.63 -5.49 -8.77
CA GLY A 284 -14.95 -4.99 -8.40
C GLY A 284 -15.58 -4.09 -9.46
N ASN A 285 -14.78 -3.54 -10.38
CA ASN A 285 -15.29 -2.73 -11.49
C ASN A 285 -16.08 -3.57 -12.50
N PRO A 286 -17.39 -3.35 -12.68
CA PRO A 286 -18.20 -4.16 -13.57
C PRO A 286 -17.82 -4.09 -15.06
N THR A 287 -17.06 -3.08 -15.46
CA THR A 287 -16.56 -2.93 -16.86
C THR A 287 -15.21 -3.62 -17.09
N GLN A 288 -14.55 -4.10 -16.05
CA GLN A 288 -13.20 -4.68 -16.10
C GLN A 288 -13.11 -5.89 -15.16
N MET A 289 -14.05 -6.81 -15.28
CA MET A 289 -14.26 -7.86 -14.27
C MET A 289 -13.13 -8.86 -14.16
N CYS A 290 -12.54 -9.31 -15.27
CA CYS A 290 -11.40 -10.22 -15.30
C CYS A 290 -10.75 -10.25 -16.68
N ALA A 291 -9.47 -10.66 -16.73
CA ALA A 291 -8.82 -10.97 -18.00
C ALA A 291 -9.27 -12.33 -18.55
N THR A 292 -9.44 -12.39 -19.85
CA THR A 292 -9.81 -13.62 -20.57
C THR A 292 -9.02 -13.74 -21.87
N GLY A 293 -8.97 -14.96 -22.44
CA GLY A 293 -8.39 -15.19 -23.76
C GLY A 293 -6.92 -14.71 -23.85
N GLU A 294 -6.62 -13.96 -24.91
CA GLU A 294 -5.25 -13.49 -25.21
C GLU A 294 -4.64 -12.61 -24.11
N GLU A 295 -5.44 -11.80 -23.43
CA GLU A 295 -4.97 -10.97 -22.33
C GLU A 295 -4.48 -11.84 -21.17
N LEU A 296 -5.22 -12.88 -20.80
CA LEU A 296 -4.82 -13.79 -19.73
C LEU A 296 -3.56 -14.57 -20.09
N GLU A 297 -3.44 -15.05 -21.35
CA GLU A 297 -2.23 -15.74 -21.80
C GLU A 297 -1.00 -14.81 -21.77
N LYS A 298 -1.16 -13.55 -22.21
CA LYS A 298 -0.10 -12.55 -22.13
C LYS A 298 0.34 -12.30 -20.69
N ILE A 299 -0.60 -12.17 -19.77
CA ILE A 299 -0.31 -11.99 -18.33
C ILE A 299 0.41 -13.23 -17.77
N ARG A 300 -0.04 -14.44 -18.10
CA ARG A 300 0.60 -15.68 -17.66
C ARG A 300 2.03 -15.82 -18.17
N SER A 301 2.27 -15.51 -19.46
CA SER A 301 3.61 -15.53 -20.03
C SER A 301 4.56 -14.61 -19.26
N VAL A 302 4.13 -13.39 -18.93
CA VAL A 302 4.94 -12.45 -18.16
C VAL A 302 5.33 -13.01 -16.79
N TYR A 303 4.39 -13.59 -16.06
CA TYR A 303 4.70 -14.15 -14.75
C TYR A 303 5.57 -15.41 -14.82
N SER A 304 5.36 -16.25 -15.83
CA SER A 304 6.23 -17.39 -16.09
C SER A 304 7.66 -16.97 -16.47
N ASP A 305 7.78 -16.07 -17.43
CA ASP A 305 9.06 -15.73 -18.05
C ASP A 305 9.94 -14.86 -17.13
N LEU A 306 9.32 -13.89 -16.44
CA LEU A 306 10.07 -12.98 -15.56
C LEU A 306 10.28 -13.54 -14.14
N PHE A 307 9.28 -14.25 -13.60
CA PHE A 307 9.28 -14.61 -12.19
C PHE A 307 9.30 -16.13 -11.94
N GLY A 308 9.24 -16.94 -13.00
CA GLY A 308 9.19 -18.39 -12.87
C GLY A 308 7.95 -18.91 -12.16
N LEU A 309 6.86 -18.11 -12.13
CA LEU A 309 5.61 -18.54 -11.54
C LEU A 309 4.93 -19.55 -12.49
N ALA A 310 4.94 -20.81 -12.10
CA ALA A 310 4.21 -21.84 -12.84
C ALA A 310 2.70 -21.62 -12.68
N THR A 311 1.96 -21.59 -13.79
CA THR A 311 0.51 -21.67 -13.73
C THR A 311 0.15 -22.98 -13.04
N ALA A 312 -0.64 -22.92 -11.96
CA ALA A 312 -1.27 -24.12 -11.42
C ALA A 312 -1.99 -24.78 -12.59
N SER A 313 -1.53 -25.97 -12.98
CA SER A 313 -2.19 -26.74 -14.03
C SER A 313 -3.65 -26.89 -13.62
N SER A 314 -4.57 -26.35 -14.41
CA SER A 314 -5.98 -26.66 -14.30
C SER A 314 -6.12 -28.17 -14.39
N SER A 315 -6.13 -28.83 -13.26
CA SER A 315 -6.61 -30.21 -13.18
C SER A 315 -8.09 -30.13 -13.49
N SER A 316 -8.39 -30.45 -14.74
CA SER A 316 -9.72 -30.70 -15.30
C SER A 316 -10.53 -31.66 -14.45
#